data_61c24d0b91b83ea0598d10e32c000d8c
#
_entry.id   61c24d0b91b83ea0598d10e32c000d8c
#
_cell.length_a   1.000
_cell.length_b   1.000
_cell.length_c   1.000
_cell.angle_alpha   90.00
_cell.angle_beta   90.00
_cell.angle_gamma   90.00
#
_symmetry.space_group_name_H-M   'P 1'
#
loop_
_entity.id
_entity.type
_entity.pdbx_description
1 polymer ?
#
loop_
_entity_poly.entity_id
_entity_poly.type
_entity_poly.pdbx_seq_one_letter_code
_entity_poly.pdbx_strand_id
1 'polypeptide(L)'
;MKPDSPILTIAIPTYNRVVKLQAQLERLLPQLTPEVRLSVYDNASPDNTQDLVTKYIPHGISYSRAMTNRGAGLNFFRCFEECQTEWLWILSDDDPISNMAVADLLRLVRNSHADFIHTSSPLCRHDSDIVINDIPSLFKHATVSSLLWISTGVYRIASFRPFLYVYTDSISTWGPQMVIILAFLEERKGEVLICPTQLITEAPGAPRWSTLGFIIRFSHVPEYLKEPRHQTLLAQLIWEYYDWALLAGLRELNSPATIHRWQRIRKLARQNLKAYGAKSPIWNVLLKKWYLAGRRRTLLRSLQHALAVTILAWCPTSLFFPVLKLLSKPAWMRNILHQGNNKSSADFDETC
;
A
#
# COMPACT_ATOMS: atom_id res chain seq x y z
N MET A 1 12.79 22.77 -28.71
CA MET A 1 12.53 21.49 -29.42
C MET A 1 11.29 20.90 -28.79
N LYS A 2 10.24 20.63 -29.55
CA LYS A 2 9.11 19.80 -29.03
C LYS A 2 9.67 18.39 -28.84
N PRO A 3 9.48 17.75 -27.69
CA PRO A 3 9.80 16.34 -27.59
C PRO A 3 8.88 15.58 -28.56
N ASP A 4 9.47 14.91 -29.55
CA ASP A 4 8.72 14.12 -30.54
C ASP A 4 8.08 12.86 -29.94
N SER A 5 8.29 12.62 -28.64
CA SER A 5 7.74 11.47 -27.93
C SER A 5 7.39 11.80 -26.47
N PRO A 6 6.35 11.16 -25.89
CA PRO A 6 6.02 11.34 -24.48
C PRO A 6 7.17 10.90 -23.57
N ILE A 7 7.41 11.67 -22.51
CA ILE A 7 8.43 11.36 -21.48
C ILE A 7 7.83 10.66 -20.26
N LEU A 8 6.52 10.78 -20.07
CA LEU A 8 5.79 10.27 -18.90
C LEU A 8 4.60 9.41 -19.35
N THR A 9 4.46 8.25 -18.74
CA THR A 9 3.22 7.47 -18.79
C THR A 9 2.47 7.63 -17.47
N ILE A 10 1.20 8.04 -17.55
CA ILE A 10 0.23 7.91 -16.46
C ILE A 10 -0.54 6.62 -16.74
N ALA A 11 -0.36 5.62 -15.88
CA ALA A 11 -0.98 4.32 -16.00
C ALA A 11 -2.10 4.16 -14.98
N ILE A 12 -3.32 3.85 -15.42
CA ILE A 12 -4.47 3.62 -14.55
C ILE A 12 -4.85 2.14 -14.60
N PRO A 13 -4.45 1.33 -13.61
CA PRO A 13 -4.95 -0.02 -13.45
C PRO A 13 -6.38 0.02 -12.89
N THR A 14 -7.29 -0.72 -13.49
CA THR A 14 -8.71 -0.75 -13.09
C THR A 14 -9.31 -2.15 -13.16
N TYR A 15 -10.34 -2.41 -12.34
CA TYR A 15 -11.17 -3.59 -12.37
C TYR A 15 -12.54 -3.33 -11.75
N ASN A 16 -13.63 -3.51 -12.52
CA ASN A 16 -15.01 -3.41 -12.07
C ASN A 16 -15.34 -2.09 -11.35
N ARG A 17 -14.88 -0.95 -11.91
CA ARG A 17 -14.99 0.39 -11.30
C ARG A 17 -15.27 1.49 -12.30
N VAL A 18 -16.12 1.23 -13.30
CA VAL A 18 -16.40 2.14 -14.42
C VAL A 18 -16.69 3.59 -14.00
N VAL A 19 -17.47 3.79 -12.93
CA VAL A 19 -17.83 5.14 -12.43
C VAL A 19 -16.62 5.90 -11.87
N LYS A 20 -15.75 5.20 -11.14
CA LYS A 20 -14.54 5.81 -10.59
C LYS A 20 -13.54 6.14 -11.68
N LEU A 21 -13.33 5.21 -12.61
CA LEU A 21 -12.48 5.42 -13.76
C LEU A 21 -12.96 6.61 -14.60
N GLN A 22 -14.26 6.72 -14.84
CA GLN A 22 -14.82 7.86 -15.58
C GLN A 22 -14.45 9.19 -14.89
N ALA A 23 -14.72 9.32 -13.60
CA ALA A 23 -14.40 10.52 -12.85
C ALA A 23 -12.89 10.84 -12.87
N GLN A 24 -12.03 9.82 -12.88
CA GLN A 24 -10.58 10.01 -12.97
C GLN A 24 -10.14 10.46 -14.36
N LEU A 25 -10.70 9.89 -15.43
CA LEU A 25 -10.45 10.32 -16.80
C LEU A 25 -10.89 11.76 -17.03
N GLU A 26 -12.07 12.16 -16.52
CA GLU A 26 -12.59 13.52 -16.61
C GLU A 26 -11.69 14.55 -15.91
N ARG A 27 -10.99 14.17 -14.83
CA ARG A 27 -10.02 15.04 -14.15
C ARG A 27 -8.69 15.14 -14.91
N LEU A 28 -8.25 14.05 -15.55
CA LEU A 28 -6.96 13.99 -16.24
C LEU A 28 -6.99 14.63 -17.62
N LEU A 29 -8.03 14.38 -18.41
CA LEU A 29 -8.10 14.81 -19.80
C LEU A 29 -7.80 16.30 -20.03
N PRO A 30 -8.35 17.24 -19.22
CA PRO A 30 -8.04 18.66 -19.37
C PRO A 30 -6.59 19.04 -19.09
N GLN A 31 -5.84 18.16 -18.40
CA GLN A 31 -4.45 18.39 -18.00
C GLN A 31 -3.42 17.76 -18.95
N LEU A 32 -3.86 16.90 -19.89
CA LEU A 32 -2.94 16.17 -20.76
C LEU A 32 -2.21 17.09 -21.75
N THR A 33 -0.95 16.78 -21.97
CA THR A 33 -0.06 17.41 -22.95
C THR A 33 0.55 16.35 -23.87
N PRO A 34 1.14 16.70 -25.02
CA PRO A 34 1.81 15.74 -25.90
C PRO A 34 2.98 14.97 -25.24
N GLU A 35 3.49 15.46 -24.09
CA GLU A 35 4.59 14.81 -23.36
C GLU A 35 4.08 13.68 -22.45
N VAL A 36 2.76 13.49 -22.32
CA VAL A 36 2.14 12.50 -21.45
C VAL A 36 1.37 11.48 -22.27
N ARG A 37 1.66 10.21 -22.01
CA ARG A 37 0.84 9.07 -22.46
C ARG A 37 -0.09 8.67 -21.32
N LEU A 38 -1.39 8.74 -21.54
CA LEU A 38 -2.39 8.18 -20.62
C LEU A 38 -2.77 6.77 -21.07
N SER A 39 -2.57 5.77 -20.18
CA SER A 39 -2.85 4.36 -20.48
C SER A 39 -3.76 3.76 -19.41
N VAL A 40 -4.85 3.12 -19.84
CA VAL A 40 -5.77 2.38 -18.96
C VAL A 40 -5.48 0.88 -19.08
N TYR A 41 -5.21 0.24 -17.95
CA TYR A 41 -4.94 -1.19 -17.83
C TYR A 41 -6.14 -1.88 -17.16
N ASP A 42 -7.04 -2.40 -17.97
CA ASP A 42 -8.25 -3.09 -17.52
C ASP A 42 -7.95 -4.57 -17.24
N ASN A 43 -8.22 -5.01 -16.02
CA ASN A 43 -8.01 -6.38 -15.57
C ASN A 43 -9.19 -7.32 -15.86
N ALA A 44 -9.76 -7.25 -17.08
CA ALA A 44 -10.95 -7.97 -17.50
C ALA A 44 -12.22 -7.59 -16.74
N SER A 45 -12.50 -6.30 -16.61
CA SER A 45 -13.69 -5.79 -15.93
C SER A 45 -14.99 -6.37 -16.52
N PRO A 46 -15.91 -6.86 -15.67
CA PRO A 46 -17.19 -7.38 -16.14
C PRO A 46 -18.25 -6.28 -16.37
N ASP A 47 -17.97 -5.05 -15.93
CA ASP A 47 -18.84 -3.87 -16.10
C ASP A 47 -18.58 -3.15 -17.43
N ASN A 48 -19.19 -1.98 -17.63
CA ASN A 48 -19.08 -1.20 -18.85
C ASN A 48 -17.74 -0.44 -18.99
N THR A 49 -16.66 -0.86 -18.32
CA THR A 49 -15.33 -0.23 -18.40
C THR A 49 -14.81 -0.18 -19.82
N GLN A 50 -14.96 -1.26 -20.60
CA GLN A 50 -14.51 -1.30 -21.98
C GLN A 50 -15.23 -0.26 -22.85
N ASP A 51 -16.56 -0.20 -22.76
CA ASP A 51 -17.38 0.73 -23.53
C ASP A 51 -17.07 2.19 -23.15
N LEU A 52 -16.80 2.44 -21.86
CA LEU A 52 -16.38 3.75 -21.39
C LEU A 52 -15.05 4.14 -22.04
N VAL A 53 -14.00 3.34 -21.89
CA VAL A 53 -12.65 3.72 -22.34
C VAL A 53 -12.58 3.83 -23.86
N THR A 54 -13.33 3.01 -24.60
CA THR A 54 -13.42 3.08 -26.07
C THR A 54 -13.82 4.47 -26.55
N LYS A 55 -14.70 5.18 -25.83
CA LYS A 55 -15.11 6.56 -26.15
C LYS A 55 -13.96 7.57 -26.02
N TYR A 56 -12.96 7.28 -25.22
CA TYR A 56 -11.82 8.16 -24.95
C TYR A 56 -10.58 7.85 -25.81
N ILE A 57 -10.54 6.73 -26.52
CA ILE A 57 -9.44 6.38 -27.45
C ILE A 57 -9.20 7.51 -28.49
N PRO A 58 -10.21 8.11 -29.11
CA PRO A 58 -10.00 9.25 -30.02
C PRO A 58 -9.34 10.47 -29.37
N HIS A 59 -9.37 10.58 -28.04
CA HIS A 59 -8.69 11.62 -27.26
C HIS A 59 -7.25 11.26 -26.89
N GLY A 60 -6.67 10.19 -27.48
CA GLY A 60 -5.27 9.81 -27.29
C GLY A 60 -5.01 8.90 -26.09
N ILE A 61 -6.06 8.29 -25.50
CA ILE A 61 -5.89 7.30 -24.41
C ILE A 61 -5.53 5.95 -25.00
N SER A 62 -4.48 5.31 -24.43
CA SER A 62 -4.15 3.91 -24.72
C SER A 62 -4.97 2.99 -23.81
N TYR A 63 -5.48 1.89 -24.38
CA TYR A 63 -6.28 0.90 -23.64
C TYR A 63 -5.72 -0.50 -23.82
N SER A 64 -5.42 -1.16 -22.70
CA SER A 64 -4.93 -2.54 -22.68
C SER A 64 -5.79 -3.38 -21.74
N ARG A 65 -6.55 -4.33 -22.29
CA ARG A 65 -7.43 -5.22 -21.53
C ARG A 65 -6.83 -6.61 -21.37
N ALA A 66 -6.79 -7.12 -20.14
CA ALA A 66 -6.41 -8.52 -19.88
C ALA A 66 -7.51 -9.49 -20.33
N MET A 67 -7.14 -10.71 -20.68
CA MET A 67 -8.12 -11.76 -21.03
C MET A 67 -8.88 -12.27 -19.79
N THR A 68 -8.24 -12.23 -18.63
CA THR A 68 -8.82 -12.69 -17.34
C THR A 68 -8.37 -11.76 -16.22
N ASN A 69 -9.14 -11.71 -15.13
CA ASN A 69 -8.71 -11.03 -13.91
C ASN A 69 -7.54 -11.80 -13.29
N ARG A 70 -6.39 -11.15 -13.20
CA ARG A 70 -5.13 -11.69 -12.64
C ARG A 70 -4.83 -11.17 -11.23
N GLY A 71 -5.76 -10.41 -10.63
CA GLY A 71 -5.56 -9.69 -9.38
C GLY A 71 -4.84 -8.36 -9.57
N ALA A 72 -4.96 -7.49 -8.56
CA ALA A 72 -4.45 -6.11 -8.61
C ALA A 72 -2.92 -6.06 -8.80
N GLY A 73 -2.17 -6.92 -8.09
CA GLY A 73 -0.71 -6.93 -8.16
C GLY A 73 -0.17 -7.18 -9.58
N LEU A 74 -0.74 -8.14 -10.31
CA LEU A 74 -0.34 -8.40 -11.71
C LEU A 74 -0.82 -7.28 -12.65
N ASN A 75 -1.93 -6.61 -12.35
CA ASN A 75 -2.35 -5.48 -13.15
C ASN A 75 -1.44 -4.26 -12.96
N PHE A 76 -0.94 -4.05 -11.74
CA PHE A 76 0.12 -3.03 -11.48
C PHE A 76 1.43 -3.42 -12.16
N PHE A 77 1.81 -4.70 -12.14
CA PHE A 77 3.00 -5.19 -12.85
C PHE A 77 2.96 -4.85 -14.33
N ARG A 78 1.81 -5.02 -15.00
CA ARG A 78 1.64 -4.64 -16.41
C ARG A 78 1.93 -3.17 -16.68
N CYS A 79 1.63 -2.28 -15.74
CA CYS A 79 1.96 -0.86 -15.88
C CYS A 79 3.47 -0.63 -16.00
N PHE A 80 4.28 -1.38 -15.24
CA PHE A 80 5.74 -1.34 -15.35
C PHE A 80 6.24 -2.01 -16.64
N GLU A 81 5.73 -3.19 -16.94
CA GLU A 81 6.18 -4.02 -18.07
C GLU A 81 5.91 -3.34 -19.42
N GLU A 82 4.70 -2.80 -19.61
CA GLU A 82 4.24 -2.19 -20.85
C GLU A 82 4.65 -0.70 -20.99
N CYS A 83 5.24 -0.08 -19.96
CA CYS A 83 5.66 1.32 -20.00
C CYS A 83 6.85 1.51 -20.97
N GLN A 84 6.70 2.44 -21.92
CA GLN A 84 7.72 2.74 -22.95
C GLN A 84 8.33 4.15 -22.79
N THR A 85 7.84 4.95 -21.86
CA THR A 85 8.37 6.28 -21.57
C THR A 85 9.47 6.21 -20.52
N GLU A 86 10.20 7.30 -20.32
CA GLU A 86 11.24 7.37 -19.30
C GLU A 86 10.66 7.24 -17.89
N TRP A 87 9.50 7.87 -17.64
CA TRP A 87 8.86 7.93 -16.36
C TRP A 87 7.49 7.24 -16.36
N LEU A 88 7.17 6.61 -15.23
CA LEU A 88 5.89 5.96 -14.96
C LEU A 88 5.28 6.52 -13.67
N TRP A 89 4.05 7.00 -13.77
CA TRP A 89 3.18 7.23 -12.62
C TRP A 89 2.01 6.27 -12.66
N ILE A 90 1.90 5.37 -11.67
CA ILE A 90 0.74 4.49 -11.53
C ILE A 90 -0.26 5.19 -10.65
N LEU A 91 -1.40 5.55 -11.21
CA LEU A 91 -2.48 6.28 -10.57
C LEU A 91 -3.67 5.35 -10.34
N SER A 92 -4.13 5.20 -9.11
CA SER A 92 -5.37 4.47 -8.81
C SER A 92 -6.57 5.13 -9.49
N ASP A 93 -7.52 4.32 -9.91
CA ASP A 93 -8.76 4.78 -10.54
C ASP A 93 -9.70 5.53 -9.57
N ASP A 94 -9.35 5.60 -8.26
CA ASP A 94 -10.14 6.24 -7.22
C ASP A 94 -9.38 7.25 -6.34
N ASP A 95 -8.15 7.59 -6.69
CA ASP A 95 -7.38 8.60 -5.97
C ASP A 95 -7.57 9.98 -6.62
N PRO A 96 -8.30 10.93 -5.99
CA PRO A 96 -8.50 12.27 -6.57
C PRO A 96 -7.19 13.04 -6.70
N ILE A 97 -6.97 13.64 -7.85
CA ILE A 97 -5.77 14.43 -8.16
C ILE A 97 -6.03 15.94 -8.09
N SER A 98 -4.97 16.72 -7.91
CA SER A 98 -5.04 18.18 -8.03
C SER A 98 -5.26 18.61 -9.47
N ASN A 99 -5.81 19.82 -9.67
CA ASN A 99 -6.02 20.39 -11.01
C ASN A 99 -4.71 20.72 -11.74
N MET A 100 -3.58 20.67 -11.04
CA MET A 100 -2.23 20.92 -11.58
C MET A 100 -1.34 19.67 -11.55
N ALA A 101 -1.91 18.50 -11.22
CA ALA A 101 -1.14 17.28 -10.99
C ALA A 101 -0.20 16.93 -12.16
N VAL A 102 -0.68 17.03 -13.39
CA VAL A 102 0.13 16.70 -14.59
C VAL A 102 1.24 17.74 -14.81
N ALA A 103 0.93 19.03 -14.66
CA ALA A 103 1.92 20.09 -14.81
C ALA A 103 3.02 20.00 -13.73
N ASP A 104 2.62 19.77 -12.46
CA ASP A 104 3.55 19.59 -11.36
C ASP A 104 4.41 18.34 -11.56
N LEU A 105 3.81 17.24 -12.02
CA LEU A 105 4.53 16.01 -12.30
C LEU A 105 5.54 16.18 -13.45
N LEU A 106 5.17 16.82 -14.55
CA LEU A 106 6.08 17.12 -15.65
C LEU A 106 7.26 18.01 -15.19
N ARG A 107 7.00 18.99 -14.33
CA ARG A 107 8.04 19.81 -13.74
C ARG A 107 9.01 18.98 -12.89
N LEU A 108 8.49 18.06 -12.07
CA LEU A 108 9.31 17.17 -11.24
C LEU A 108 10.19 16.25 -12.10
N VAL A 109 9.62 15.55 -13.07
CA VAL A 109 10.37 14.55 -13.87
C VAL A 109 11.42 15.20 -14.79
N ARG A 110 11.19 16.43 -15.25
CA ARG A 110 12.16 17.18 -16.07
C ARG A 110 13.37 17.64 -15.27
N ASN A 111 13.18 17.98 -14.01
CA ASN A 111 14.23 18.58 -13.17
C ASN A 111 14.87 17.55 -12.21
N SER A 112 14.35 16.33 -12.14
CA SER A 112 14.87 15.32 -11.24
C SER A 112 15.91 14.43 -11.91
N HIS A 113 17.01 14.19 -11.19
CA HIS A 113 17.99 13.14 -11.52
C HIS A 113 17.70 11.83 -10.76
N ALA A 114 16.77 11.84 -9.80
CA ALA A 114 16.42 10.67 -9.01
C ALA A 114 15.84 9.54 -9.85
N ASP A 115 15.95 8.33 -9.33
CA ASP A 115 15.39 7.11 -9.93
C ASP A 115 13.94 6.87 -9.52
N PHE A 116 13.58 7.34 -8.32
CA PHE A 116 12.24 7.28 -7.77
C PHE A 116 11.89 8.61 -7.10
N ILE A 117 10.66 9.08 -7.31
CA ILE A 117 10.14 10.27 -6.66
C ILE A 117 8.97 9.86 -5.76
N HIS A 118 9.07 10.16 -4.47
CA HIS A 118 7.99 10.00 -3.51
C HIS A 118 7.36 11.36 -3.24
N THR A 119 6.13 11.54 -3.65
CA THR A 119 5.40 12.79 -3.51
C THR A 119 4.68 12.88 -2.17
N SER A 120 4.47 14.10 -1.69
CA SER A 120 3.60 14.36 -0.54
C SER A 120 2.17 13.87 -0.77
N SER A 121 1.52 13.49 0.31
CA SER A 121 0.14 13.01 0.31
C SER A 121 -0.55 13.36 1.63
N PRO A 122 -1.87 13.23 1.74
CA PRO A 122 -2.57 13.40 3.02
C PRO A 122 -2.08 12.48 4.15
N LEU A 123 -1.43 11.36 3.82
CA LEU A 123 -0.84 10.43 4.82
C LEU A 123 0.61 10.75 5.20
N CYS A 124 1.34 11.46 4.33
CA CYS A 124 2.76 11.76 4.54
C CYS A 124 3.11 13.06 3.81
N ARG A 125 3.37 14.12 4.58
CA ARG A 125 3.71 15.45 4.05
C ARG A 125 5.18 15.73 4.25
N HIS A 126 5.73 16.47 3.30
CA HIS A 126 7.12 16.92 3.30
C HIS A 126 7.15 18.43 3.11
N ASP A 127 8.11 19.10 3.75
CA ASP A 127 8.24 20.57 3.70
C ASP A 127 9.30 21.02 2.67
N SER A 128 10.18 20.11 2.24
CA SER A 128 11.28 20.41 1.31
C SER A 128 11.67 19.17 0.51
N ASP A 129 12.41 19.40 -0.56
CA ASP A 129 13.03 18.33 -1.34
C ASP A 129 14.18 17.69 -0.55
N ILE A 130 14.19 16.35 -0.49
CA ILE A 130 15.19 15.56 0.21
C ILE A 130 15.61 14.42 -0.71
N VAL A 131 16.91 14.34 -1.02
CA VAL A 131 17.47 13.22 -1.77
C VAL A 131 18.08 12.22 -0.80
N ILE A 132 17.70 10.97 -0.94
CA ILE A 132 18.16 9.83 -0.11
C ILE A 132 18.61 8.68 -0.99
N ASN A 133 19.49 7.82 -0.47
CA ASN A 133 20.03 6.66 -1.19
C ASN A 133 20.17 5.40 -0.32
N ASP A 134 19.49 5.37 0.83
CA ASP A 134 19.49 4.21 1.74
C ASP A 134 18.14 4.00 2.42
N ILE A 135 17.87 2.76 2.82
CA ILE A 135 16.61 2.35 3.45
C ILE A 135 16.35 3.04 4.80
N PRO A 136 17.32 3.13 5.73
CA PRO A 136 17.09 3.84 7.00
C PRO A 136 16.71 5.31 6.81
N SER A 137 17.33 6.01 5.86
CA SER A 137 16.99 7.41 5.54
C SER A 137 15.62 7.52 4.88
N LEU A 138 15.22 6.57 4.02
CA LEU A 138 13.87 6.54 3.46
C LEU A 138 12.80 6.54 4.57
N PHE A 139 12.95 5.68 5.57
CA PHE A 139 11.95 5.55 6.65
C PHE A 139 12.03 6.64 7.72
N LYS A 140 12.98 7.57 7.66
CA LYS A 140 12.92 8.83 8.43
C LYS A 140 11.89 9.80 7.86
N HIS A 141 11.63 9.73 6.56
CA HIS A 141 10.81 10.68 5.83
C HIS A 141 9.53 10.05 5.27
N ALA A 142 9.56 8.80 4.83
CA ALA A 142 8.40 8.06 4.33
C ALA A 142 7.89 7.05 5.37
N THR A 143 6.61 6.70 5.30
CA THR A 143 5.98 5.67 6.13
C THR A 143 5.68 4.41 5.31
N VAL A 144 5.49 3.27 5.98
CA VAL A 144 5.02 2.04 5.32
C VAL A 144 3.74 2.30 4.53
N SER A 145 2.77 3.03 5.11
CA SER A 145 1.50 3.33 4.43
C SER A 145 1.68 4.22 3.20
N SER A 146 2.58 5.21 3.24
CA SER A 146 2.80 6.09 2.08
C SER A 146 3.50 5.36 0.94
N LEU A 147 4.44 4.44 1.24
CA LEU A 147 5.11 3.62 0.22
C LEU A 147 4.23 2.51 -0.35
N LEU A 148 3.22 2.07 0.39
CA LEU A 148 2.21 1.12 -0.12
C LEU A 148 1.19 1.79 -1.04
N TRP A 149 1.00 3.08 -0.90
CA TRP A 149 0.05 3.83 -1.73
C TRP A 149 0.67 4.12 -3.09
N ILE A 150 0.31 3.30 -4.07
CA ILE A 150 0.94 3.28 -5.40
C ILE A 150 0.96 4.64 -6.10
N SER A 151 -0.07 5.48 -5.87
CA SER A 151 -0.22 6.79 -6.51
C SER A 151 0.72 7.87 -5.98
N THR A 152 1.47 7.61 -4.90
CA THR A 152 2.47 8.56 -4.36
C THR A 152 3.85 8.39 -4.96
N GLY A 153 4.07 7.33 -5.75
CA GLY A 153 5.35 6.99 -6.34
C GLY A 153 5.43 7.25 -7.84
N VAL A 154 6.54 7.84 -8.29
CA VAL A 154 6.86 8.05 -9.70
C VAL A 154 8.21 7.38 -10.00
N TYR A 155 8.25 6.53 -11.00
CA TYR A 155 9.34 5.59 -11.26
C TYR A 155 10.09 5.94 -12.55
N ARG A 156 11.42 6.06 -12.51
CA ARG A 156 12.26 6.07 -13.71
C ARG A 156 12.42 4.63 -14.21
N ILE A 157 11.76 4.29 -15.29
CA ILE A 157 11.58 2.89 -15.73
C ILE A 157 12.91 2.16 -15.97
N ALA A 158 13.89 2.83 -16.54
CA ALA A 158 15.20 2.22 -16.78
C ALA A 158 15.87 1.70 -15.51
N SER A 159 15.66 2.37 -14.38
CA SER A 159 16.21 1.99 -13.07
C SER A 159 15.48 0.80 -12.45
N PHE A 160 14.17 0.70 -12.65
CA PHE A 160 13.33 -0.34 -12.04
C PHE A 160 13.14 -1.60 -12.90
N ARG A 161 13.31 -1.50 -14.21
CA ARG A 161 13.18 -2.64 -15.12
C ARG A 161 14.02 -3.86 -14.72
N PRO A 162 15.29 -3.72 -14.27
CA PRO A 162 16.08 -4.84 -13.78
C PRO A 162 15.53 -5.52 -12.52
N PHE A 163 14.61 -4.87 -11.80
CA PHE A 163 14.03 -5.35 -10.55
C PHE A 163 12.61 -5.92 -10.70
N LEU A 164 12.07 -5.99 -11.92
CA LEU A 164 10.71 -6.49 -12.15
C LEU A 164 10.54 -7.96 -11.72
N TYR A 165 11.61 -8.76 -11.73
CA TYR A 165 11.57 -10.11 -11.17
C TYR A 165 11.30 -10.09 -9.65
N VAL A 166 11.88 -9.14 -8.91
CA VAL A 166 11.61 -8.97 -7.46
C VAL A 166 10.14 -8.62 -7.23
N TYR A 167 9.57 -7.79 -8.12
CA TYR A 167 8.15 -7.45 -8.07
C TYR A 167 7.29 -8.70 -8.18
N THR A 168 7.54 -9.55 -9.20
CA THR A 168 6.75 -10.78 -9.44
C THR A 168 6.92 -11.79 -8.31
N ASP A 169 8.13 -11.99 -7.81
CA ASP A 169 8.41 -12.89 -6.70
C ASP A 169 7.69 -12.45 -5.41
N SER A 170 7.61 -11.13 -5.18
CA SER A 170 7.01 -10.56 -3.96
C SER A 170 5.51 -10.28 -4.07
N ILE A 171 4.86 -10.61 -5.18
CA ILE A 171 3.45 -10.24 -5.45
C ILE A 171 2.49 -10.80 -4.38
N SER A 172 2.81 -11.97 -3.83
CA SER A 172 2.02 -12.62 -2.78
C SER A 172 2.03 -11.85 -1.45
N THR A 173 2.94 -10.90 -1.26
CA THR A 173 3.03 -10.07 -0.04
C THR A 173 1.99 -8.97 0.03
N TRP A 174 1.34 -8.63 -1.08
CA TRP A 174 0.46 -7.47 -1.25
C TRP A 174 1.16 -6.11 -1.09
N GLY A 175 2.48 -6.08 -1.18
CA GLY A 175 3.30 -4.87 -1.12
C GLY A 175 4.45 -4.85 -2.12
N PRO A 176 4.33 -5.46 -3.33
CA PRO A 176 5.46 -5.60 -4.26
C PRO A 176 6.01 -4.24 -4.71
N GLN A 177 5.17 -3.20 -4.80
CA GLN A 177 5.60 -1.84 -5.12
C GLN A 177 6.56 -1.26 -4.07
N MET A 178 6.40 -1.59 -2.79
CA MET A 178 7.35 -1.20 -1.76
C MET A 178 8.60 -2.09 -1.81
N VAL A 179 8.43 -3.39 -2.03
CA VAL A 179 9.56 -4.34 -2.10
C VAL A 179 10.53 -3.94 -3.21
N ILE A 180 10.03 -3.57 -4.41
CA ILE A 180 10.90 -3.20 -5.54
C ILE A 180 11.70 -1.92 -5.24
N ILE A 181 11.12 -0.94 -4.53
CA ILE A 181 11.83 0.28 -4.11
C ILE A 181 12.94 -0.06 -3.11
N LEU A 182 12.64 -0.91 -2.13
CA LEU A 182 13.60 -1.30 -1.11
C LEU A 182 14.75 -2.14 -1.69
N ALA A 183 14.45 -3.11 -2.55
CA ALA A 183 15.47 -3.91 -3.24
C ALA A 183 16.36 -3.03 -4.13
N PHE A 184 15.77 -2.08 -4.86
CA PHE A 184 16.51 -1.11 -5.66
C PHE A 184 17.49 -0.29 -4.80
N LEU A 185 17.05 0.27 -3.66
CA LEU A 185 17.92 1.03 -2.76
C LEU A 185 19.02 0.17 -2.15
N GLU A 186 18.70 -1.07 -1.77
CA GLU A 186 19.69 -1.97 -1.17
C GLU A 186 20.79 -2.36 -2.16
N GLU A 187 20.45 -2.63 -3.42
CA GLU A 187 21.38 -3.16 -4.42
C GLU A 187 22.10 -2.08 -5.22
N ARG A 188 21.40 -1.02 -5.63
CA ARG A 188 21.92 0.01 -6.53
C ARG A 188 22.39 1.27 -5.83
N LYS A 189 21.93 1.51 -4.58
CA LYS A 189 22.11 2.79 -3.88
C LYS A 189 21.70 4.00 -4.74
N GLY A 190 20.67 3.79 -5.56
CA GLY A 190 20.12 4.82 -6.41
C GLY A 190 19.44 5.93 -5.60
N GLU A 191 19.10 7.02 -6.26
CA GLU A 191 18.56 8.20 -5.61
C GLU A 191 17.04 8.17 -5.56
N VAL A 192 16.49 8.47 -4.39
CA VAL A 192 15.06 8.73 -4.15
C VAL A 192 14.90 10.21 -3.80
N LEU A 193 14.09 10.90 -4.57
CA LEU A 193 13.63 12.25 -4.24
C LEU A 193 12.34 12.16 -3.44
N ILE A 194 12.36 12.69 -2.23
CA ILE A 194 11.16 12.95 -1.42
C ILE A 194 10.84 14.43 -1.60
N CYS A 195 9.61 14.78 -2.00
CA CYS A 195 9.28 16.16 -2.35
C CYS A 195 7.94 16.64 -1.74
N PRO A 196 7.80 17.96 -1.52
CA PRO A 196 6.58 18.55 -0.98
C PRO A 196 5.40 18.57 -1.96
N THR A 197 5.64 18.29 -3.24
CA THR A 197 4.59 18.31 -4.26
C THR A 197 3.51 17.28 -3.94
N GLN A 198 2.27 17.73 -3.83
CA GLN A 198 1.12 16.89 -3.53
C GLN A 198 0.27 16.70 -4.79
N LEU A 199 0.32 15.51 -5.38
CA LEU A 199 -0.47 15.16 -6.57
C LEU A 199 -1.88 14.68 -6.19
N ILE A 200 -2.00 13.94 -5.09
CA ILE A 200 -3.24 13.33 -4.59
C ILE A 200 -3.83 14.20 -3.49
N THR A 201 -5.13 14.52 -3.59
CA THR A 201 -5.80 15.49 -2.72
C THR A 201 -6.47 14.89 -1.50
N GLU A 202 -6.87 13.61 -1.56
CA GLU A 202 -7.61 12.93 -0.50
C GLU A 202 -6.90 11.66 -0.03
N ALA A 203 -7.05 11.32 1.25
CA ALA A 203 -6.57 10.06 1.78
C ALA A 203 -7.37 8.87 1.20
N PRO A 204 -6.74 7.70 1.02
CA PRO A 204 -7.45 6.52 0.55
C PRO A 204 -8.57 6.15 1.51
N GLY A 205 -9.67 5.65 0.96
CA GLY A 205 -10.80 5.14 1.73
C GLY A 205 -10.42 3.89 2.56
N ALA A 206 -11.38 3.39 3.36
CA ALA A 206 -11.17 2.17 4.11
C ALA A 206 -10.84 0.99 3.16
N PRO A 207 -9.84 0.15 3.51
CA PRO A 207 -9.45 -0.98 2.67
C PRO A 207 -10.62 -1.97 2.53
N ARG A 208 -10.78 -2.51 1.32
CA ARG A 208 -11.82 -3.51 1.00
C ARG A 208 -11.31 -4.95 1.07
N TRP A 209 -10.02 -5.15 1.36
CA TRP A 209 -9.42 -6.48 1.51
C TRP A 209 -9.45 -6.99 2.95
N SER A 210 -9.25 -8.29 3.12
CA SER A 210 -9.10 -8.91 4.44
C SER A 210 -7.87 -8.36 5.17
N THR A 211 -8.10 -7.70 6.29
CA THR A 211 -7.02 -7.16 7.14
C THR A 211 -6.12 -8.27 7.68
N LEU A 212 -6.69 -9.41 8.08
CA LEU A 212 -5.92 -10.57 8.53
C LEU A 212 -5.11 -11.19 7.39
N GLY A 213 -5.69 -11.26 6.19
CA GLY A 213 -4.99 -11.70 4.98
C GLY A 213 -3.78 -10.81 4.68
N PHE A 214 -3.96 -9.50 4.77
CA PHE A 214 -2.90 -8.53 4.59
C PHE A 214 -1.76 -8.70 5.61
N ILE A 215 -2.08 -8.77 6.91
CA ILE A 215 -1.07 -8.97 7.97
C ILE A 215 -0.22 -10.22 7.68
N ILE A 216 -0.86 -11.34 7.33
CA ILE A 216 -0.17 -12.60 7.08
C ILE A 216 0.81 -12.46 5.90
N ARG A 217 0.34 -11.89 4.79
CA ARG A 217 1.11 -11.80 3.55
C ARG A 217 2.21 -10.75 3.64
N PHE A 218 1.87 -9.58 4.15
CA PHE A 218 2.79 -8.45 4.22
C PHE A 218 3.92 -8.66 5.25
N SER A 219 3.74 -9.54 6.24
CA SER A 219 4.80 -9.92 7.18
C SER A 219 5.99 -10.61 6.52
N HIS A 220 5.86 -11.09 5.28
CA HIS A 220 6.95 -11.71 4.52
C HIS A 220 7.80 -10.69 3.73
N VAL A 221 7.40 -9.43 3.66
CA VAL A 221 8.14 -8.39 2.92
C VAL A 221 9.62 -8.29 3.33
N PRO A 222 10.00 -8.36 4.63
CA PRO A 222 11.41 -8.31 5.02
C PRO A 222 12.28 -9.41 4.40
N GLU A 223 11.71 -10.57 4.05
CA GLU A 223 12.44 -11.72 3.49
C GLU A 223 13.01 -11.43 2.09
N TYR A 224 12.54 -10.39 1.41
CA TYR A 224 13.02 -9.97 0.09
C TYR A 224 14.23 -9.02 0.14
N LEU A 225 14.66 -8.61 1.33
CA LEU A 225 15.89 -7.84 1.53
C LEU A 225 17.04 -8.77 1.85
N LYS A 226 18.25 -8.43 1.39
CA LYS A 226 19.47 -9.24 1.57
C LYS A 226 20.14 -8.99 2.91
N GLU A 227 20.15 -7.71 3.36
CA GLU A 227 20.84 -7.29 4.57
C GLU A 227 20.01 -7.55 5.83
N PRO A 228 20.49 -8.35 6.81
CA PRO A 228 19.75 -8.65 8.04
C PRO A 228 19.33 -7.41 8.84
N ARG A 229 20.14 -6.34 8.79
CA ARG A 229 19.81 -5.06 9.45
C ARG A 229 18.58 -4.40 8.82
N HIS A 230 18.43 -4.46 7.50
CA HIS A 230 17.27 -3.91 6.79
C HIS A 230 16.03 -4.78 7.02
N GLN A 231 16.19 -6.11 7.03
CA GLN A 231 15.09 -7.02 7.38
C GLN A 231 14.55 -6.71 8.79
N THR A 232 15.45 -6.51 9.76
CA THR A 232 15.08 -6.21 11.16
C THR A 232 14.35 -4.87 11.26
N LEU A 233 14.90 -3.81 10.64
CA LEU A 233 14.27 -2.49 10.60
C LEU A 233 12.88 -2.55 9.98
N LEU A 234 12.76 -3.19 8.82
CA LEU A 234 11.50 -3.29 8.09
C LEU A 234 10.47 -4.11 8.86
N ALA A 235 10.87 -5.24 9.46
CA ALA A 235 10.00 -6.01 10.32
C ALA A 235 9.45 -5.19 11.49
N GLN A 236 10.28 -4.34 12.12
CA GLN A 236 9.85 -3.44 13.18
C GLN A 236 8.80 -2.45 12.66
N LEU A 237 9.07 -1.77 11.53
CA LEU A 237 8.17 -0.78 10.94
C LEU A 237 6.83 -1.40 10.51
N ILE A 238 6.85 -2.60 9.96
CA ILE A 238 5.66 -3.35 9.59
C ILE A 238 4.80 -3.68 10.81
N TRP A 239 5.40 -4.14 11.91
CA TRP A 239 4.66 -4.41 13.13
C TRP A 239 4.12 -3.13 13.79
N GLU A 240 4.83 -2.01 13.71
CA GLU A 240 4.30 -0.69 14.11
C GLU A 240 3.12 -0.25 13.23
N TYR A 241 3.22 -0.51 11.92
CA TYR A 241 2.14 -0.24 10.97
C TYR A 241 0.88 -1.07 11.24
N TYR A 242 1.01 -2.32 11.72
CA TYR A 242 -0.14 -3.16 12.08
C TYR A 242 -0.95 -2.68 13.27
N ASP A 243 -0.55 -1.61 13.92
CA ASP A 243 -1.25 -1.04 15.06
C ASP A 243 -2.76 -0.82 14.80
N TRP A 244 -3.10 -0.30 13.63
CA TRP A 244 -4.48 -0.13 13.20
C TRP A 244 -5.10 -1.45 12.68
N ALA A 245 -4.31 -2.25 11.99
CA ALA A 245 -4.75 -3.46 11.30
C ALA A 245 -5.10 -4.59 12.29
N LEU A 246 -4.38 -4.70 13.42
CA LEU A 246 -4.64 -5.72 14.43
C LEU A 246 -6.04 -5.59 15.03
N LEU A 247 -6.48 -4.37 15.35
CA LEU A 247 -7.83 -4.14 15.87
C LEU A 247 -8.91 -4.38 14.82
N ALA A 248 -8.67 -3.97 13.59
CA ALA A 248 -9.59 -4.24 12.47
C ALA A 248 -9.67 -5.75 12.20
N GLY A 249 -8.53 -6.45 12.22
CA GLY A 249 -8.45 -7.89 12.01
C GLY A 249 -9.15 -8.72 13.11
N LEU A 250 -9.17 -8.24 14.36
CA LEU A 250 -9.95 -8.89 15.43
C LEU A 250 -11.46 -8.93 15.13
N ARG A 251 -11.97 -7.97 14.35
CA ARG A 251 -13.38 -7.96 13.91
C ARG A 251 -13.69 -9.07 12.91
N GLU A 252 -12.71 -9.44 12.08
CA GLU A 252 -12.87 -10.53 11.10
C GLU A 252 -12.91 -11.91 11.76
N LEU A 253 -12.47 -12.04 13.02
CA LEU A 253 -12.43 -13.31 13.75
C LEU A 253 -13.80 -13.76 14.31
N ASN A 254 -14.87 -13.09 13.97
CA ASN A 254 -16.21 -13.41 14.45
C ASN A 254 -16.82 -14.69 13.85
N SER A 255 -16.12 -15.40 12.97
CA SER A 255 -16.60 -16.64 12.38
C SER A 255 -15.59 -17.78 12.54
N PRO A 256 -16.06 -19.04 12.69
CA PRO A 256 -15.21 -20.22 12.72
C PRO A 256 -14.32 -20.36 11.46
N ALA A 257 -14.79 -19.87 10.31
CA ALA A 257 -14.05 -19.92 9.05
C ALA A 257 -12.74 -19.12 9.07
N THR A 258 -12.60 -18.15 9.98
CA THR A 258 -11.40 -17.30 10.10
C THR A 258 -10.39 -17.79 11.14
N ILE A 259 -10.70 -18.86 11.87
CA ILE A 259 -9.84 -19.38 12.95
C ILE A 259 -8.47 -19.84 12.45
N HIS A 260 -8.39 -20.36 11.22
CA HIS A 260 -7.14 -20.76 10.59
C HIS A 260 -6.22 -19.56 10.31
N ARG A 261 -6.79 -18.39 9.95
CA ARG A 261 -6.04 -17.14 9.76
C ARG A 261 -5.41 -16.67 11.07
N TRP A 262 -6.17 -16.77 12.16
CA TRP A 262 -5.67 -16.53 13.50
C TRP A 262 -4.49 -17.43 13.88
N GLN A 263 -4.59 -18.72 13.64
CA GLN A 263 -3.50 -19.67 13.90
C GLN A 263 -2.23 -19.32 13.13
N ARG A 264 -2.35 -18.86 11.87
CA ARG A 264 -1.23 -18.39 11.06
C ARG A 264 -0.59 -17.12 11.64
N ILE A 265 -1.37 -16.10 12.00
CA ILE A 265 -0.86 -14.87 12.63
C ILE A 265 -0.13 -15.19 13.93
N ARG A 266 -0.67 -16.08 14.75
CA ARG A 266 -0.02 -16.55 15.98
C ARG A 266 1.32 -17.24 15.71
N LYS A 267 1.38 -18.06 14.66
CA LYS A 267 2.63 -18.70 14.23
C LYS A 267 3.66 -17.67 13.82
N LEU A 268 3.27 -16.69 12.99
CA LEU A 268 4.14 -15.59 12.55
C LEU A 268 4.65 -14.75 13.74
N ALA A 269 3.77 -14.37 14.66
CA ALA A 269 4.15 -13.63 15.85
C ALA A 269 5.18 -14.38 16.70
N ARG A 270 5.00 -15.70 16.88
CA ARG A 270 5.96 -16.56 17.60
C ARG A 270 7.28 -16.73 16.86
N GLN A 271 7.26 -16.86 15.52
CA GLN A 271 8.46 -16.91 14.72
C GLN A 271 9.25 -15.61 14.82
N ASN A 272 8.58 -14.46 14.77
CA ASN A 272 9.19 -13.16 14.97
C ASN A 272 9.83 -13.03 16.36
N LEU A 273 9.13 -13.43 17.43
CA LEU A 273 9.68 -13.45 18.79
C LEU A 273 10.90 -14.37 18.90
N LYS A 274 10.86 -15.54 18.25
CA LYS A 274 11.99 -16.48 18.24
C LYS A 274 13.19 -15.94 17.47
N ALA A 275 12.95 -15.36 16.30
CA ALA A 275 14.01 -14.85 15.42
C ALA A 275 14.74 -13.64 16.00
N TYR A 276 14.01 -12.73 16.64
CA TYR A 276 14.56 -11.45 17.11
C TYR A 276 14.72 -11.37 18.64
N GLY A 277 14.20 -12.34 19.41
CA GLY A 277 14.31 -12.39 20.87
C GLY A 277 13.84 -11.11 21.55
N ALA A 278 14.67 -10.57 22.44
CA ALA A 278 14.39 -9.31 23.14
C ALA A 278 14.35 -8.08 22.21
N LYS A 279 14.94 -8.17 21.02
CA LYS A 279 14.88 -7.14 19.96
C LYS A 279 13.68 -7.33 19.02
N SER A 280 12.78 -8.28 19.31
CA SER A 280 11.62 -8.52 18.47
C SER A 280 10.81 -7.23 18.29
N PRO A 281 10.42 -6.90 17.06
CA PRO A 281 9.55 -5.77 16.76
C PRO A 281 8.26 -5.77 17.59
N ILE A 282 7.72 -6.95 17.93
CA ILE A 282 6.53 -7.09 18.78
C ILE A 282 6.78 -6.49 20.18
N TRP A 283 7.97 -6.71 20.77
CA TRP A 283 8.32 -6.12 22.05
C TRP A 283 8.42 -4.59 21.96
N ASN A 284 9.02 -4.08 20.90
CA ASN A 284 9.10 -2.63 20.69
C ASN A 284 7.72 -1.98 20.57
N VAL A 285 6.80 -2.61 19.84
CA VAL A 285 5.41 -2.16 19.76
C VAL A 285 4.77 -2.17 21.14
N LEU A 286 4.91 -3.24 21.92
CA LEU A 286 4.38 -3.35 23.28
C LEU A 286 4.97 -2.27 24.19
N LEU A 287 6.30 -2.14 24.23
CA LEU A 287 7.00 -1.20 25.11
C LEU A 287 6.69 0.25 24.73
N LYS A 288 6.67 0.59 23.42
CA LYS A 288 6.29 1.93 22.95
C LYS A 288 4.85 2.28 23.33
N LYS A 289 3.93 1.31 23.28
CA LYS A 289 2.54 1.50 23.71
C LYS A 289 2.41 1.65 25.22
N TRP A 290 3.17 0.90 26.01
CA TRP A 290 3.25 1.09 27.46
C TRP A 290 3.82 2.45 27.84
N TYR A 291 4.88 2.92 27.17
CA TYR A 291 5.47 4.23 27.39
C TYR A 291 4.51 5.38 27.03
N LEU A 292 3.80 5.26 25.90
CA LEU A 292 2.80 6.24 25.47
C LEU A 292 1.54 6.23 26.38
N ALA A 293 1.31 5.15 27.10
CA ALA A 293 0.20 5.00 28.05
C ALA A 293 0.24 6.00 29.22
N GLY A 294 1.40 6.57 29.53
CA GLY A 294 1.54 7.63 30.56
C GLY A 294 0.84 8.96 30.22
N ARG A 295 0.34 9.15 29.00
CA ARG A 295 -0.44 10.32 28.59
C ARG A 295 -1.93 9.99 28.52
N ARG A 296 -2.77 10.57 29.38
CA ARG A 296 -4.16 10.21 29.74
C ARG A 296 -5.15 9.85 28.60
N ARG A 297 -4.99 10.33 27.36
CA ARG A 297 -5.91 10.00 26.23
C ARG A 297 -5.46 8.82 25.36
N THR A 298 -4.19 8.45 25.42
CA THR A 298 -3.61 7.33 24.67
C THR A 298 -3.57 6.02 25.45
N LEU A 299 -3.69 6.09 26.80
CA LEU A 299 -3.61 4.96 27.72
C LEU A 299 -4.56 3.81 27.31
N LEU A 300 -5.84 4.14 27.11
CA LEU A 300 -6.87 3.12 26.83
C LEU A 300 -6.62 2.40 25.49
N ARG A 301 -6.28 3.14 24.44
CA ARG A 301 -5.94 2.56 23.12
C ARG A 301 -4.67 1.74 23.19
N SER A 302 -3.66 2.20 23.91
CA SER A 302 -2.38 1.49 24.05
C SER A 302 -2.51 0.20 24.84
N LEU A 303 -3.32 0.19 25.90
CA LEU A 303 -3.66 -1.01 26.66
C LEU A 303 -4.46 -2.00 25.82
N GLN A 304 -5.39 -1.52 24.98
CA GLN A 304 -6.16 -2.34 24.05
C GLN A 304 -5.25 -3.03 23.03
N HIS A 305 -4.28 -2.31 22.46
CA HIS A 305 -3.33 -2.84 21.51
C HIS A 305 -2.35 -3.83 22.16
N ALA A 306 -1.81 -3.50 23.33
CA ALA A 306 -0.96 -4.41 24.10
C ALA A 306 -1.72 -5.70 24.45
N LEU A 307 -2.97 -5.59 24.87
CA LEU A 307 -3.83 -6.73 25.16
C LEU A 307 -4.13 -7.54 23.89
N ALA A 308 -4.45 -6.88 22.78
CA ALA A 308 -4.68 -7.54 21.49
C ALA A 308 -3.44 -8.32 21.02
N VAL A 309 -2.25 -7.73 21.08
CA VAL A 309 -0.99 -8.39 20.69
C VAL A 309 -0.66 -9.53 21.67
N THR A 310 -0.92 -9.37 22.96
CA THR A 310 -0.72 -10.41 23.97
C THR A 310 -1.66 -11.59 23.74
N ILE A 311 -2.93 -11.32 23.49
CA ILE A 311 -3.94 -12.35 23.13
C ILE A 311 -3.53 -13.04 21.83
N LEU A 312 -3.09 -12.26 20.82
CA LEU A 312 -2.58 -12.77 19.56
C LEU A 312 -1.41 -13.74 19.76
N ALA A 313 -0.45 -13.39 20.56
CA ALA A 313 0.77 -14.19 20.74
C ALA A 313 0.58 -15.43 21.64
N TRP A 314 -0.22 -15.34 22.72
CA TRP A 314 -0.17 -16.26 23.84
C TRP A 314 -1.50 -16.97 24.17
N CYS A 315 -2.66 -16.46 23.74
CA CYS A 315 -3.93 -17.09 24.09
C CYS A 315 -4.08 -18.48 23.44
N PRO A 316 -4.33 -19.56 24.17
CA PRO A 316 -4.65 -20.86 23.59
C PRO A 316 -5.86 -20.76 22.66
N THR A 317 -5.84 -21.51 21.55
CA THR A 317 -6.92 -21.47 20.56
C THR A 317 -8.28 -21.84 21.16
N SER A 318 -8.30 -22.74 22.14
CA SER A 318 -9.49 -23.15 22.87
C SER A 318 -10.10 -22.05 23.75
N LEU A 319 -9.27 -21.11 24.24
CA LEU A 319 -9.71 -20.01 25.10
C LEU A 319 -9.96 -18.72 24.31
N PHE A 320 -9.59 -18.68 23.04
CA PHE A 320 -9.62 -17.45 22.24
C PHE A 320 -11.03 -16.87 22.12
N PHE A 321 -12.02 -17.67 21.70
CA PHE A 321 -13.40 -17.23 21.61
C PHE A 321 -14.06 -16.89 22.96
N PRO A 322 -13.87 -17.69 24.03
CA PRO A 322 -14.32 -17.31 25.36
C PRO A 322 -13.72 -15.99 25.84
N VAL A 323 -12.42 -15.76 25.61
CA VAL A 323 -11.74 -14.51 25.99
C VAL A 323 -12.24 -13.32 25.17
N LEU A 324 -12.39 -13.46 23.85
CA LEU A 324 -13.01 -12.42 23.01
C LEU A 324 -14.43 -12.09 23.45
N LYS A 325 -15.25 -13.09 23.74
CA LYS A 325 -16.62 -12.93 24.23
C LYS A 325 -16.67 -12.23 25.59
N LEU A 326 -15.70 -12.52 26.46
CA LEU A 326 -15.56 -11.84 27.74
C LEU A 326 -15.14 -10.37 27.57
N LEU A 327 -14.17 -10.11 26.70
CA LEU A 327 -13.66 -8.77 26.40
C LEU A 327 -14.66 -7.93 25.59
N SER A 328 -15.61 -8.54 24.89
CA SER A 328 -16.66 -7.82 24.15
C SER A 328 -17.79 -7.27 25.04
N LYS A 329 -17.87 -7.65 26.33
CA LYS A 329 -18.91 -7.19 27.27
C LYS A 329 -18.79 -5.70 27.65
N PRO A 330 -17.60 -5.09 27.85
CA PRO A 330 -17.50 -3.66 28.12
C PRO A 330 -18.04 -2.81 26.96
N ALA A 331 -18.75 -1.72 27.25
CA ALA A 331 -19.38 -0.84 26.24
C ALA A 331 -18.42 -0.30 25.20
N TRP A 332 -17.16 -0.03 25.58
CA TRP A 332 -16.11 0.44 24.70
C TRP A 332 -15.66 -0.63 23.69
N MET A 333 -15.64 -1.91 24.08
CA MET A 333 -15.28 -3.01 23.19
C MET A 333 -16.44 -3.33 22.24
N ARG A 334 -17.70 -3.19 22.68
CA ARG A 334 -18.89 -3.28 21.81
C ARG A 334 -18.82 -2.26 20.68
N ASN A 335 -18.43 -1.00 20.97
CA ASN A 335 -18.26 0.02 19.94
C ASN A 335 -17.16 -0.34 18.93
N ILE A 336 -16.07 -0.98 19.37
CA ILE A 336 -15.02 -1.47 18.48
C ILE A 336 -15.52 -2.64 17.60
N LEU A 337 -16.31 -3.55 18.18
CA LEU A 337 -16.81 -4.76 17.50
C LEU A 337 -18.06 -4.48 16.64
N HIS A 338 -18.89 -3.49 16.98
CA HIS A 338 -20.18 -3.22 16.32
C HIS A 338 -20.18 -2.06 15.32
N GLN A 339 -19.17 -1.18 15.30
CA GLN A 339 -19.09 -0.13 14.27
C GLN A 339 -18.91 -0.67 12.84
N GLY A 340 -18.73 -1.98 12.66
CA GLY A 340 -18.65 -2.67 11.36
C GLY A 340 -20.00 -3.19 10.82
N ASN A 341 -21.05 -3.28 11.63
CA ASN A 341 -22.31 -3.91 11.20
C ASN A 341 -23.27 -3.00 10.41
N ASN A 342 -22.96 -1.70 10.27
CA ASN A 342 -23.78 -0.75 9.47
C ASN A 342 -23.29 -0.53 8.04
N LYS A 343 -22.36 -1.33 7.54
CA LYS A 343 -22.03 -1.37 6.10
C LYS A 343 -22.10 -2.81 5.65
N SER A 344 -23.20 -3.09 4.93
CA SER A 344 -23.58 -4.27 4.14
C SER A 344 -22.54 -5.39 4.02
N SER A 345 -22.98 -6.60 4.39
CA SER A 345 -22.50 -7.90 3.93
C SER A 345 -22.65 -8.03 2.39
N ALA A 346 -21.93 -7.25 1.64
CA ALA A 346 -21.83 -7.38 0.20
C ALA A 346 -20.39 -7.84 -0.12
N ASP A 347 -20.30 -9.10 -0.53
CA ASP A 347 -19.27 -9.74 -1.33
C ASP A 347 -17.82 -9.40 -0.97
N PHE A 348 -17.27 -10.15 -0.03
CA PHE A 348 -15.82 -10.37 0.03
C PHE A 348 -15.43 -11.27 -1.15
N ASP A 349 -15.16 -10.63 -2.28
CA ASP A 349 -14.58 -11.31 -3.42
C ASP A 349 -13.13 -11.70 -3.07
N GLU A 350 -12.88 -13.01 -2.92
CA GLU A 350 -11.54 -13.57 -2.63
C GLU A 350 -10.57 -13.45 -3.83
N THR A 351 -10.97 -12.76 -4.89
CA THR A 351 -10.21 -12.62 -6.15
C THR A 351 -9.40 -11.33 -6.28
N CYS A 352 -9.13 -10.62 -5.18
CA CYS A 352 -8.15 -9.53 -5.21
C CYS A 352 -6.74 -9.99 -4.85
#